data_001eafa74303dbe11b408bbe623da2ec
#
_entry.id   001eafa74303dbe11b408bbe623da2ec
#
_cell.length_a   1.000
_cell.length_b   1.000
_cell.length_c   1.000
_cell.angle_alpha   90.00
_cell.angle_beta   90.00
_cell.angle_gamma   90.00
#
_symmetry.space_group_name_H-M   'P 1'
#
loop_
_entity.id
_entity.type
_entity.pdbx_description
1 polymer ?
#
loop_
_entity_poly.entity_id
_entity_poly.type
_entity_poly.pdbx_seq_one_letter_code
_entity_poly.pdbx_strand_id
1 'polypeptide(L)'
;MNAQKSRDSRYLKKILAPVEIEFVRDAENPDRALWALWACKETAYKVISKSSARASFLPRCWSVQLNQPDSRWAKGEVTLPEGNSVFVQLSCPESYVHCIGADNLPDLDKIIWGVESLPEVLSGENIDPSLFARDCLSRRLSDIYQLNFREMAIRRTEKGGELQPPYLYYKNKKAPFDISLSHDGQFVAYAFLLCGQDSGGVPAFFNANYREKFGNW
;
A
#
# COMPACT_ATOMS: atom_id res chain seq x y z
N MET A 1 15.50 6.60 -1.06
CA MET A 1 15.26 7.22 0.28
C MET A 1 16.19 8.41 0.45
N ASN A 2 15.68 9.55 0.91
CA ASN A 2 16.53 10.76 1.11
C ASN A 2 17.19 10.70 2.49
N ALA A 3 18.46 10.33 2.52
CA ALA A 3 19.27 10.08 3.72
C ALA A 3 19.50 11.30 4.65
N GLN A 4 19.03 12.50 4.29
CA GLN A 4 19.21 13.69 5.12
C GLN A 4 18.02 14.00 6.04
N LYS A 5 16.84 13.40 5.78
CA LYS A 5 15.62 13.73 6.52
C LYS A 5 15.58 13.17 7.94
N SER A 6 16.26 12.05 8.21
CA SER A 6 16.38 11.52 9.58
C SER A 6 17.13 12.45 10.54
N ARG A 7 17.96 13.34 10.01
CA ARG A 7 18.71 14.36 10.77
C ARG A 7 18.01 15.71 10.86
N ASP A 8 16.93 15.93 10.09
CA ASP A 8 16.16 17.17 10.13
C ASP A 8 15.14 17.15 11.29
N SER A 9 15.49 17.80 12.38
CA SER A 9 14.65 17.86 13.58
C SER A 9 13.29 18.54 13.35
N ARG A 10 13.17 19.45 12.37
CA ARG A 10 11.90 20.10 12.03
C ARG A 10 11.00 19.13 11.29
N TYR A 11 11.57 18.35 10.36
CA TYR A 11 10.86 17.34 9.63
C TYR A 11 10.35 16.23 10.57
N LEU A 12 11.23 15.69 11.44
CA LEU A 12 10.85 14.68 12.43
C LEU A 12 9.69 15.15 13.32
N LYS A 13 9.78 16.36 13.89
CA LYS A 13 8.73 16.94 14.74
C LYS A 13 7.40 17.16 14.02
N LYS A 14 7.41 17.29 12.69
CA LYS A 14 6.20 17.45 11.87
C LYS A 14 5.44 16.15 11.70
N ILE A 15 6.14 15.01 11.63
CA ILE A 15 5.56 13.73 11.20
C ILE A 15 5.56 12.65 12.30
N LEU A 16 6.42 12.76 13.30
CA LEU A 16 6.59 11.75 14.36
C LEU A 16 6.14 12.27 15.72
N ALA A 17 5.61 11.35 16.53
CA ALA A 17 5.42 11.57 17.96
C ALA A 17 6.78 11.65 18.69
N PRO A 18 6.87 12.29 19.89
CA PRO A 18 8.13 12.40 20.61
C PRO A 18 8.86 11.07 20.83
N VAL A 19 8.14 10.03 21.23
CA VAL A 19 8.71 8.68 21.46
C VAL A 19 9.24 8.06 20.16
N GLU A 20 8.60 8.31 19.03
CA GLU A 20 9.07 7.83 17.73
C GLU A 20 10.33 8.57 17.25
N ILE A 21 10.50 9.86 17.65
CA ILE A 21 11.72 10.61 17.36
C ILE A 21 12.91 10.01 18.13
N GLU A 22 12.69 9.63 19.40
CA GLU A 22 13.70 8.95 20.20
C GLU A 22 14.05 7.60 19.58
N PHE A 23 13.06 6.80 19.25
CA PHE A 23 13.25 5.53 18.55
C PHE A 23 14.09 5.67 17.25
N VAL A 24 13.80 6.68 16.41
CA VAL A 24 14.57 6.92 15.18
C VAL A 24 16.02 7.31 15.50
N ARG A 25 16.28 8.10 16.56
CA ARG A 25 17.62 8.54 16.93
C ARG A 25 18.48 7.41 17.47
N ASP A 26 17.86 6.48 18.20
CA ASP A 26 18.54 5.37 18.85
C ASP A 26 18.68 4.14 17.95
N ALA A 27 18.00 4.14 16.78
CA ALA A 27 18.04 3.03 15.82
C ALA A 27 19.44 2.88 15.21
N GLU A 28 19.86 1.65 14.95
CA GLU A 28 21.10 1.32 14.23
C GLU A 28 21.13 1.98 12.83
N ASN A 29 19.97 2.04 12.17
CA ASN A 29 19.78 2.76 10.90
C ASN A 29 18.62 3.77 11.02
N PRO A 30 18.90 5.04 11.40
CA PRO A 30 17.90 6.08 11.60
C PRO A 30 17.06 6.39 10.34
N ASP A 31 17.66 6.34 9.16
CA ASP A 31 16.94 6.58 7.90
C ASP A 31 15.90 5.48 7.65
N ARG A 32 16.29 4.23 7.84
CA ARG A 32 15.36 3.10 7.70
C ARG A 32 14.23 3.17 8.72
N ALA A 33 14.54 3.47 9.99
CA ALA A 33 13.56 3.60 11.06
C ALA A 33 12.55 4.73 10.75
N LEU A 34 13.03 5.89 10.30
CA LEU A 34 12.18 6.99 9.88
C LEU A 34 11.22 6.58 8.76
N TRP A 35 11.74 5.98 7.69
CA TRP A 35 10.93 5.63 6.53
C TRP A 35 9.99 4.48 6.81
N ALA A 36 10.33 3.56 7.73
CA ALA A 36 9.44 2.52 8.23
C ALA A 36 8.21 3.12 8.92
N LEU A 37 8.42 4.02 9.89
CA LEU A 37 7.32 4.71 10.58
C LEU A 37 6.47 5.54 9.62
N TRP A 38 7.11 6.26 8.69
CA TRP A 38 6.42 7.06 7.69
C TRP A 38 5.54 6.19 6.78
N ALA A 39 6.08 5.09 6.24
CA ALA A 39 5.34 4.17 5.38
C ALA A 39 4.13 3.56 6.09
N CYS A 40 4.26 3.21 7.38
CA CYS A 40 3.13 2.74 8.19
C CYS A 40 2.02 3.79 8.29
N LYS A 41 2.37 5.04 8.60
CA LYS A 41 1.39 6.14 8.72
C LYS A 41 0.71 6.49 7.40
N GLU A 42 1.46 6.55 6.30
CA GLU A 42 0.87 6.73 4.97
C GLU A 42 -0.06 5.58 4.57
N THR A 43 0.32 4.36 4.90
CA THR A 43 -0.52 3.18 4.65
C THR A 43 -1.81 3.25 5.46
N ALA A 44 -1.72 3.57 6.75
CA ALA A 44 -2.90 3.74 7.59
C ALA A 44 -3.83 4.83 7.03
N TYR A 45 -3.27 5.97 6.58
CA TYR A 45 -4.07 7.00 5.93
C TYR A 45 -4.79 6.50 4.68
N LYS A 46 -4.10 5.74 3.82
CA LYS A 46 -4.71 5.17 2.62
C LYS A 46 -5.85 4.19 2.96
N VAL A 47 -5.70 3.40 4.03
CA VAL A 47 -6.76 2.50 4.50
C VAL A 47 -7.97 3.27 4.97
N ILE A 48 -7.81 4.21 5.92
CA ILE A 48 -8.94 4.97 6.48
C ILE A 48 -9.60 5.91 5.47
N SER A 49 -8.84 6.47 4.51
CA SER A 49 -9.40 7.37 3.49
C SER A 49 -10.34 6.67 2.50
N LYS A 50 -10.28 5.33 2.41
CA LYS A 50 -11.21 4.54 1.59
C LYS A 50 -12.57 4.38 2.25
N SER A 51 -12.62 4.33 3.58
CA SER A 51 -13.86 4.18 4.36
C SER A 51 -14.42 5.51 4.85
N SER A 52 -13.60 6.56 4.99
CA SER A 52 -13.99 7.86 5.50
C SER A 52 -13.55 9.00 4.58
N ALA A 53 -14.52 9.66 3.96
CA ALA A 53 -14.29 10.86 3.13
C ALA A 53 -13.76 12.08 3.92
N ARG A 54 -13.72 12.02 5.26
CA ARG A 54 -13.23 13.08 6.15
C ARG A 54 -11.92 12.73 6.85
N ALA A 55 -11.24 11.66 6.41
CA ALA A 55 -9.96 11.28 7.00
C ALA A 55 -8.94 12.40 6.84
N SER A 56 -8.39 12.89 7.95
CA SER A 56 -7.31 13.89 7.95
C SER A 56 -5.99 13.20 8.23
N PHE A 57 -4.96 13.51 7.43
CA PHE A 57 -3.63 12.98 7.66
C PHE A 57 -2.89 13.80 8.72
N LEU A 58 -2.93 13.33 9.96
CA LEU A 58 -2.27 13.91 11.13
C LEU A 58 -1.19 12.96 11.68
N PRO A 59 -0.11 12.70 10.93
CA PRO A 59 0.84 11.62 11.23
C PRO A 59 1.49 11.74 12.62
N ARG A 60 1.66 12.94 13.13
CA ARG A 60 2.23 13.17 14.47
C ARG A 60 1.33 12.64 15.61
N CYS A 61 0.02 12.58 15.38
CA CYS A 61 -0.96 12.13 16.37
C CYS A 61 -1.21 10.62 16.30
N TRP A 62 -0.63 9.93 15.33
CA TRP A 62 -0.76 8.50 15.13
C TRP A 62 0.42 7.76 15.73
N SER A 63 0.18 6.67 16.44
CA SER A 63 1.23 5.85 17.06
C SER A 63 1.45 4.58 16.28
N VAL A 64 2.70 4.29 15.95
CA VAL A 64 3.10 3.05 15.26
C VAL A 64 3.73 2.10 16.27
N GLN A 65 3.24 0.86 16.31
CA GLN A 65 3.81 -0.22 17.10
C GLN A 65 4.16 -1.38 16.17
N LEU A 66 5.44 -1.75 16.12
CA LEU A 66 5.96 -2.87 15.32
C LEU A 66 6.51 -3.95 16.24
N ASN A 67 6.24 -5.22 15.91
CA ASN A 67 6.72 -6.35 16.70
C ASN A 67 8.23 -6.59 16.57
N GLN A 68 8.81 -6.26 15.42
CA GLN A 68 10.24 -6.43 15.11
C GLN A 68 10.73 -5.27 14.24
N PRO A 69 10.92 -4.06 14.81
CA PRO A 69 11.17 -2.84 14.03
C PRO A 69 12.48 -2.87 13.23
N ASP A 70 13.48 -3.65 13.66
CA ASP A 70 14.78 -3.77 12.99
C ASP A 70 14.83 -4.92 11.97
N SER A 71 13.77 -5.72 11.88
CA SER A 71 13.68 -6.83 10.94
C SER A 71 13.42 -6.34 9.50
N ARG A 72 13.82 -7.16 8.52
CA ARG A 72 13.41 -6.96 7.12
C ARG A 72 11.90 -7.10 6.93
N TRP A 73 11.23 -7.80 7.84
CA TRP A 73 9.78 -8.02 7.87
C TRP A 73 9.26 -7.73 9.27
N ALA A 74 8.27 -6.88 9.37
CA ALA A 74 7.61 -6.60 10.64
C ALA A 74 6.10 -6.53 10.43
N LYS A 75 5.35 -6.99 11.42
CA LYS A 75 3.91 -6.73 11.54
C LYS A 75 3.68 -5.79 12.70
N GLY A 76 2.58 -5.06 12.66
CA GLY A 76 2.23 -4.15 13.74
C GLY A 76 0.91 -3.45 13.48
N GLU A 77 0.72 -2.36 14.18
CA GLU A 77 -0.47 -1.55 14.06
C GLU A 77 -0.16 -0.04 14.12
N VAL A 78 -1.02 0.73 13.51
CA VAL A 78 -1.05 2.19 13.62
C VAL A 78 -2.33 2.58 14.34
N THR A 79 -2.20 3.07 15.57
CA THR A 79 -3.33 3.56 16.37
C THR A 79 -3.62 5.02 16.05
N LEU A 80 -4.88 5.32 15.75
CA LEU A 80 -5.38 6.66 15.49
C LEU A 80 -5.89 7.32 16.79
N PRO A 81 -6.01 8.65 16.82
CA PRO A 81 -6.47 9.38 18.03
C PRO A 81 -7.83 8.93 18.57
N GLU A 82 -8.71 8.48 17.68
CA GLU A 82 -10.05 7.98 18.02
C GLU A 82 -10.05 6.56 18.61
N GLY A 83 -8.87 5.94 18.76
CA GLY A 83 -8.70 4.59 19.28
C GLY A 83 -8.86 3.47 18.26
N ASN A 84 -9.17 3.77 17.01
CA ASN A 84 -9.17 2.80 15.93
C ASN A 84 -7.73 2.46 15.54
N SER A 85 -7.51 1.21 15.09
CA SER A 85 -6.21 0.75 14.62
C SER A 85 -6.27 0.28 13.17
N VAL A 86 -5.16 0.47 12.46
CA VAL A 86 -4.89 -0.14 11.16
C VAL A 86 -3.74 -1.12 11.33
N PHE A 87 -3.97 -2.37 10.98
CA PHE A 87 -2.95 -3.41 10.99
C PHE A 87 -2.04 -3.26 9.78
N VAL A 88 -0.74 -3.40 9.99
CA VAL A 88 0.26 -3.17 8.95
C VAL A 88 1.27 -4.31 8.87
N GLN A 89 1.77 -4.52 7.67
CA GLN A 89 2.91 -5.39 7.40
C GLN A 89 3.94 -4.61 6.60
N LEU A 90 5.15 -4.59 7.13
CA LEU A 90 6.29 -3.86 6.60
C LEU A 90 7.27 -4.80 5.93
N SER A 91 7.80 -4.38 4.78
CA SER A 91 8.91 -5.01 4.07
C SER A 91 10.02 -3.98 3.88
N CYS A 92 11.21 -4.26 4.42
CA CYS A 92 12.36 -3.35 4.42
C CYS A 92 13.61 -4.06 3.89
N PRO A 93 13.70 -4.40 2.60
CA PRO A 93 14.99 -4.78 2.02
C PRO A 93 15.94 -3.57 2.00
N GLU A 94 17.16 -3.75 1.49
CA GLU A 94 18.18 -2.69 1.50
C GLU A 94 17.80 -1.48 0.64
N SER A 95 17.04 -1.67 -0.43
CA SER A 95 16.78 -0.66 -1.46
C SER A 95 15.51 0.15 -1.28
N TYR A 96 14.52 -0.34 -0.52
CA TYR A 96 13.24 0.35 -0.31
C TYR A 96 12.60 -0.01 1.03
N VAL A 97 11.58 0.77 1.40
CA VAL A 97 10.63 0.45 2.47
C VAL A 97 9.25 0.39 1.85
N HIS A 98 8.54 -0.70 2.06
CA HIS A 98 7.16 -0.89 1.59
C HIS A 98 6.27 -1.36 2.74
N CYS A 99 5.05 -0.82 2.80
CA CYS A 99 4.08 -1.15 3.82
C CYS A 99 2.72 -1.42 3.18
N ILE A 100 2.07 -2.50 3.58
CA ILE A 100 0.68 -2.80 3.29
C ILE A 100 -0.13 -2.74 4.58
N GLY A 101 -1.45 -2.53 4.49
CA GLY A 101 -2.31 -2.44 5.66
C GLY A 101 -3.77 -2.72 5.37
N ALA A 102 -4.48 -3.10 6.42
CA ALA A 102 -5.92 -3.32 6.43
C ALA A 102 -6.52 -2.87 7.77
N ASP A 103 -7.82 -2.64 7.80
CA ASP A 103 -8.58 -2.33 9.01
C ASP A 103 -8.85 -3.56 9.90
N ASN A 104 -8.53 -4.77 9.40
CA ASN A 104 -8.61 -6.01 10.15
C ASN A 104 -7.47 -6.98 9.76
N LEU A 105 -7.09 -7.85 10.69
CA LEU A 105 -6.01 -8.82 10.47
C LEU A 105 -6.31 -9.88 9.40
N PRO A 106 -7.52 -10.46 9.32
CA PRO A 106 -7.83 -11.45 8.29
C PRO A 106 -7.65 -10.93 6.86
N ASP A 107 -7.94 -9.66 6.61
CA ASP A 107 -7.77 -9.06 5.29
C ASP A 107 -6.31 -8.68 5.01
N LEU A 108 -5.55 -8.28 6.03
CA LEU A 108 -4.12 -8.04 5.88
C LEU A 108 -3.38 -9.25 5.30
N ASP A 109 -3.70 -10.45 5.77
CA ASP A 109 -3.06 -11.68 5.32
C ASP A 109 -3.49 -12.11 3.89
N LYS A 110 -4.60 -11.57 3.38
CA LYS A 110 -5.10 -11.83 2.02
C LYS A 110 -4.60 -10.82 0.98
N ILE A 111 -3.96 -9.71 1.40
CA ILE A 111 -3.46 -8.69 0.49
C ILE A 111 -2.35 -9.28 -0.39
N ILE A 112 -2.56 -9.20 -1.70
CA ILE A 112 -1.51 -9.48 -2.68
C ILE A 112 -0.86 -8.16 -3.08
N TRP A 113 0.46 -8.12 -3.08
CA TRP A 113 1.22 -6.92 -3.36
C TRP A 113 2.52 -7.19 -4.10
N GLY A 114 3.11 -6.16 -4.67
CA GLY A 114 4.42 -6.21 -5.30
C GLY A 114 5.08 -4.83 -5.36
N VAL A 115 6.40 -4.84 -5.45
CA VAL A 115 7.25 -3.67 -5.68
C VAL A 115 8.10 -3.96 -6.90
N GLU A 116 8.10 -3.04 -7.87
CA GLU A 116 8.83 -3.15 -9.12
C GLU A 116 9.74 -1.94 -9.30
N SER A 117 10.93 -2.15 -9.86
CA SER A 117 11.81 -1.07 -10.26
C SER A 117 11.37 -0.52 -11.62
N LEU A 118 11.39 0.80 -11.76
CA LEU A 118 11.25 1.41 -13.09
C LEU A 118 12.37 0.91 -13.99
N PRO A 119 12.08 0.54 -15.24
CA PRO A 119 13.10 0.14 -16.20
C PRO A 119 14.11 1.26 -16.44
N GLU A 120 15.39 0.91 -16.55
CA GLU A 120 16.40 1.85 -17.04
C GLU A 120 16.15 2.11 -18.53
N VAL A 121 15.87 3.36 -18.86
CA VAL A 121 15.60 3.76 -20.25
C VAL A 121 16.88 4.27 -20.90
N LEU A 122 17.43 3.48 -21.80
CA LEU A 122 18.64 3.83 -22.56
C LEU A 122 18.43 4.95 -23.58
N SER A 123 17.18 5.36 -23.84
CA SER A 123 16.80 6.26 -24.94
C SER A 123 16.26 7.63 -24.55
N GLY A 124 16.34 8.02 -23.26
CA GLY A 124 15.85 9.34 -22.81
C GLY A 124 14.32 9.49 -22.75
N GLU A 125 13.55 8.44 -22.98
CA GLU A 125 12.11 8.42 -22.77
C GLU A 125 11.79 8.43 -21.27
N ASN A 126 10.88 9.30 -20.86
CA ASN A 126 10.48 9.41 -19.45
C ASN A 126 9.30 8.46 -19.20
N ILE A 127 9.52 7.39 -18.44
CA ILE A 127 8.45 6.48 -18.05
C ILE A 127 7.60 7.16 -16.98
N ASP A 128 6.29 7.28 -17.22
CA ASP A 128 5.34 7.71 -16.18
C ASP A 128 5.18 6.61 -15.12
N PRO A 129 5.66 6.84 -13.87
CA PRO A 129 5.58 5.84 -12.81
C PRO A 129 4.14 5.42 -12.49
N SER A 130 3.18 6.33 -12.64
CA SER A 130 1.76 6.05 -12.36
C SER A 130 1.15 5.11 -13.41
N LEU A 131 1.53 5.27 -14.69
CA LEU A 131 1.10 4.34 -15.74
C LEU A 131 1.78 2.98 -15.58
N PHE A 132 3.08 2.97 -15.27
CA PHE A 132 3.82 1.73 -15.04
C PHE A 132 3.27 0.93 -13.85
N ALA A 133 2.94 1.59 -12.73
CA ALA A 133 2.31 0.93 -11.58
C ALA A 133 0.96 0.27 -11.95
N ARG A 134 0.15 0.95 -12.79
CA ARG A 134 -1.13 0.37 -13.27
C ARG A 134 -0.91 -0.84 -14.17
N ASP A 135 0.10 -0.79 -15.03
CA ASP A 135 0.47 -1.90 -15.90
C ASP A 135 0.93 -3.11 -15.08
N CYS A 136 1.81 -2.92 -14.10
CA CYS A 136 2.26 -3.98 -13.17
C CYS A 136 1.08 -4.64 -12.45
N LEU A 137 0.18 -3.83 -11.85
CA LEU A 137 -1.02 -4.35 -11.19
C LEU A 137 -1.91 -5.13 -12.15
N SER A 138 -2.17 -4.61 -13.35
CA SER A 138 -3.05 -5.26 -14.32
C SER A 138 -2.47 -6.58 -14.82
N ARG A 139 -1.16 -6.66 -15.05
CA ARG A 139 -0.47 -7.92 -15.38
C ARG A 139 -0.59 -8.93 -14.26
N ARG A 140 -0.34 -8.51 -13.02
CA ARG A 140 -0.44 -9.39 -11.86
C ARG A 140 -1.85 -9.96 -11.68
N LEU A 141 -2.89 -9.15 -11.85
CA LEU A 141 -4.29 -9.58 -11.84
C LEU A 141 -4.59 -10.55 -12.99
N SER A 142 -4.06 -10.27 -14.18
CA SER A 142 -4.19 -11.16 -15.34
C SER A 142 -3.59 -12.53 -15.05
N ASP A 143 -2.40 -12.57 -14.47
CA ASP A 143 -1.70 -13.84 -14.18
C ASP A 143 -2.42 -14.67 -13.12
N ILE A 144 -2.93 -14.04 -12.06
CA ILE A 144 -3.58 -14.75 -10.95
C ILE A 144 -4.99 -15.18 -11.32
N TYR A 145 -5.78 -14.25 -11.88
CA TYR A 145 -7.21 -14.46 -12.07
C TYR A 145 -7.60 -14.77 -13.51
N GLN A 146 -6.61 -14.93 -14.41
CA GLN A 146 -6.81 -15.23 -15.84
C GLN A 146 -7.74 -14.20 -16.52
N LEU A 147 -7.66 -12.95 -16.09
CA LEU A 147 -8.42 -11.85 -16.67
C LEU A 147 -7.70 -11.32 -17.92
N ASN A 148 -8.48 -10.92 -18.94
CA ASN A 148 -7.89 -10.30 -20.11
C ASN A 148 -7.37 -8.91 -19.78
N PHE A 149 -6.06 -8.71 -19.83
CA PHE A 149 -5.37 -7.47 -19.57
C PHE A 149 -5.96 -6.27 -20.32
N ARG A 150 -6.32 -6.45 -21.59
CA ARG A 150 -6.85 -5.38 -22.46
C ARG A 150 -8.24 -4.89 -22.06
N GLU A 151 -8.95 -5.65 -21.25
CA GLU A 151 -10.29 -5.31 -20.76
C GLU A 151 -10.29 -4.67 -19.37
N MET A 152 -9.08 -4.48 -18.78
CA MET A 152 -8.89 -3.83 -17.50
C MET A 152 -8.68 -2.34 -17.67
N ALA A 153 -9.22 -1.55 -16.75
CA ALA A 153 -8.95 -0.11 -16.64
C ALA A 153 -8.91 0.30 -15.18
N ILE A 154 -7.85 0.99 -14.78
CA ILE A 154 -7.73 1.58 -13.45
C ILE A 154 -8.03 3.06 -13.55
N ARG A 155 -9.10 3.50 -12.89
CA ARG A 155 -9.60 4.87 -12.95
C ARG A 155 -9.63 5.49 -11.57
N ARG A 156 -9.34 6.80 -11.51
CA ARG A 156 -9.61 7.65 -10.34
C ARG A 156 -10.65 8.68 -10.73
N THR A 157 -11.54 8.97 -9.80
CA THR A 157 -12.46 10.09 -9.90
C THR A 157 -11.93 11.24 -9.06
N GLU A 158 -12.33 12.45 -9.40
CA GLU A 158 -12.08 13.65 -8.62
C GLU A 158 -13.41 14.09 -7.98
N LYS A 159 -13.37 14.42 -6.69
CA LYS A 159 -14.51 14.93 -5.97
C LYS A 159 -14.08 16.11 -5.10
N GLY A 160 -14.63 17.28 -5.37
CA GLY A 160 -14.29 18.50 -4.61
C GLY A 160 -12.83 18.95 -4.75
N GLY A 161 -12.18 18.69 -5.90
CA GLY A 161 -10.76 18.99 -6.12
C GLY A 161 -9.78 17.94 -5.56
N GLU A 162 -10.29 16.88 -4.93
CA GLU A 162 -9.46 15.81 -4.37
C GLU A 162 -9.57 14.52 -5.19
N LEU A 163 -8.42 13.93 -5.49
CA LEU A 163 -8.35 12.63 -6.16
C LEU A 163 -8.81 11.52 -5.20
N GLN A 164 -9.84 10.82 -5.63
CA GLN A 164 -10.37 9.66 -4.89
C GLN A 164 -9.46 8.43 -5.05
N PRO A 165 -9.57 7.41 -4.17
CA PRO A 165 -8.89 6.14 -4.34
C PRO A 165 -9.14 5.54 -5.73
N PRO A 166 -8.17 4.79 -6.28
CA PRO A 166 -8.35 4.16 -7.59
C PRO A 166 -9.35 3.00 -7.52
N TYR A 167 -10.08 2.80 -8.61
CA TYR A 167 -10.95 1.63 -8.81
C TYR A 167 -10.53 0.85 -10.04
N LEU A 168 -10.59 -0.49 -9.92
CA LEU A 168 -10.42 -1.40 -11.05
C LEU A 168 -11.76 -1.59 -11.76
N TYR A 169 -11.75 -1.48 -13.08
CA TYR A 169 -12.84 -1.84 -13.96
C TYR A 169 -12.40 -3.01 -14.84
N TYR A 170 -13.27 -3.98 -15.02
CA TYR A 170 -13.13 -5.08 -15.96
C TYR A 170 -14.35 -5.13 -16.87
N LYS A 171 -14.16 -5.11 -18.20
CA LYS A 171 -15.25 -5.00 -19.19
C LYS A 171 -16.19 -3.83 -18.89
N ASN A 172 -15.62 -2.69 -18.53
CA ASN A 172 -16.33 -1.45 -18.14
C ASN A 172 -17.23 -1.55 -16.88
N LYS A 173 -17.18 -2.64 -16.13
CA LYS A 173 -17.86 -2.79 -14.84
C LYS A 173 -16.85 -2.68 -13.71
N LYS A 174 -17.23 -2.03 -12.59
CA LYS A 174 -16.39 -1.98 -11.40
C LYS A 174 -16.13 -3.41 -10.91
N ALA A 175 -14.87 -3.78 -10.82
CA ALA A 175 -14.46 -5.10 -10.36
C ALA A 175 -14.37 -5.13 -8.81
N PRO A 176 -14.61 -6.28 -8.17
CA PRO A 176 -14.66 -6.41 -6.72
C PRO A 176 -13.25 -6.49 -6.12
N PHE A 177 -12.39 -5.56 -6.47
CA PHE A 177 -11.06 -5.45 -5.90
C PHE A 177 -10.89 -4.11 -5.19
N ASP A 178 -10.38 -4.16 -3.99
CA ASP A 178 -9.76 -3.01 -3.36
C ASP A 178 -8.31 -2.93 -3.82
N ILE A 179 -7.90 -1.80 -4.40
CA ILE A 179 -6.58 -1.61 -4.98
C ILE A 179 -5.88 -0.40 -4.40
N SER A 180 -4.57 -0.46 -4.33
CA SER A 180 -3.71 0.66 -3.93
C SER A 180 -2.48 0.71 -4.82
N LEU A 181 -2.06 1.92 -5.17
CA LEU A 181 -0.88 2.19 -5.99
C LEU A 181 -0.04 3.26 -5.31
N SER A 182 1.27 3.13 -5.41
CA SER A 182 2.23 4.14 -4.99
C SER A 182 3.48 4.11 -5.86
N HIS A 183 4.22 5.20 -5.87
CA HIS A 183 5.55 5.28 -6.47
C HIS A 183 6.41 6.27 -5.68
N ASP A 184 7.70 5.98 -5.58
CA ASP A 184 8.71 6.86 -5.02
C ASP A 184 10.08 6.55 -5.64
N GLY A 185 10.76 7.58 -6.13
CA GLY A 185 12.03 7.44 -6.82
C GLY A 185 11.94 6.47 -8.00
N GLN A 186 12.76 5.43 -7.95
CA GLN A 186 12.81 4.40 -8.99
C GLN A 186 11.88 3.21 -8.77
N PHE A 187 11.04 3.24 -7.74
CA PHE A 187 10.16 2.13 -7.41
C PHE A 187 8.69 2.50 -7.61
N VAL A 188 7.92 1.52 -8.06
CA VAL A 188 6.46 1.54 -8.03
C VAL A 188 5.98 0.36 -7.19
N ALA A 189 4.84 0.52 -6.54
CA ALA A 189 4.23 -0.55 -5.76
C ALA A 189 2.73 -0.61 -6.01
N TYR A 190 2.21 -1.82 -5.91
CA TYR A 190 0.79 -2.12 -5.98
C TYR A 190 0.39 -3.08 -4.87
N ALA A 191 -0.85 -2.94 -4.43
CA ALA A 191 -1.50 -3.90 -3.55
C ALA A 191 -2.96 -4.05 -3.96
N PHE A 192 -3.53 -5.24 -3.77
CA PHE A 192 -4.94 -5.48 -4.00
C PHE A 192 -5.48 -6.59 -3.10
N LEU A 193 -6.78 -6.49 -2.83
CA LEU A 193 -7.56 -7.44 -2.07
C LEU A 193 -8.86 -7.72 -2.84
N LEU A 194 -9.24 -8.99 -2.97
CA LEU A 194 -10.55 -9.37 -3.52
C LEU A 194 -11.63 -9.17 -2.43
N CYS A 195 -12.59 -8.27 -2.69
CA CYS A 195 -13.68 -7.96 -1.77
C CYS A 195 -14.82 -8.97 -1.89
N GLY A 196 -15.53 -9.27 -0.78
CA GLY A 196 -16.80 -10.03 -0.81
C GLY A 196 -16.66 -11.55 -0.76
N GLN A 197 -15.58 -12.08 -0.21
CA GLN A 197 -15.44 -13.54 0.02
C GLN A 197 -16.28 -14.08 1.18
N ASP A 198 -16.90 -13.24 1.99
CA ASP A 198 -17.68 -13.68 3.18
C ASP A 198 -18.99 -14.39 2.85
N SER A 199 -19.43 -14.40 1.60
CA SER A 199 -20.69 -15.01 1.15
C SER A 199 -20.53 -16.16 0.14
N GLY A 200 -19.44 -16.92 0.20
CA GLY A 200 -19.33 -18.24 -0.46
C GLY A 200 -19.35 -18.26 -2.01
N GLY A 201 -19.32 -17.12 -2.66
CA GLY A 201 -19.39 -17.01 -4.13
C GLY A 201 -18.19 -16.30 -4.72
N VAL A 202 -17.35 -17.02 -5.49
CA VAL A 202 -16.44 -16.37 -6.42
C VAL A 202 -17.28 -15.51 -7.37
N PRO A 203 -17.02 -14.20 -7.52
CA PRO A 203 -17.78 -13.34 -8.42
C PRO A 203 -17.85 -13.96 -9.81
N ALA A 204 -18.98 -13.80 -10.50
CA ALA A 204 -19.26 -14.36 -11.83
C ALA A 204 -18.25 -13.94 -12.93
N PHE A 205 -17.29 -13.10 -12.61
CA PHE A 205 -16.17 -12.70 -13.47
C PHE A 205 -15.09 -13.78 -13.61
N PHE A 206 -14.99 -14.69 -12.64
CA PHE A 206 -13.94 -15.70 -12.62
C PHE A 206 -14.45 -16.97 -13.29
N ASN A 207 -13.71 -17.46 -14.30
CA ASN A 207 -13.99 -18.73 -14.94
C ASN A 207 -13.95 -19.90 -13.93
N ALA A 208 -14.73 -20.94 -14.17
CA ALA A 208 -14.82 -22.15 -13.34
C ALA A 208 -13.45 -22.78 -12.98
N ASN A 209 -12.43 -22.59 -13.80
CA ASN A 209 -11.07 -23.09 -13.62
C ASN A 209 -10.32 -22.48 -12.40
N TYR A 210 -10.78 -21.36 -11.85
CA TYR A 210 -10.17 -20.79 -10.66
C TYR A 210 -10.42 -21.64 -9.41
N ARG A 211 -11.60 -22.24 -9.28
CA ARG A 211 -11.96 -23.11 -8.15
C ARG A 211 -11.10 -24.37 -8.03
N GLU A 212 -10.66 -24.92 -9.16
CA GLU A 212 -9.84 -26.14 -9.17
C GLU A 212 -8.38 -25.89 -8.77
N LYS A 213 -7.85 -24.68 -9.02
CA LYS A 213 -6.41 -24.39 -8.87
C LYS A 213 -6.03 -23.87 -7.48
N PHE A 214 -6.95 -23.26 -6.75
CA PHE A 214 -6.66 -22.58 -5.49
C PHE A 214 -7.47 -23.08 -4.29
N GLY A 215 -8.22 -24.18 -4.43
CA GLY A 215 -8.88 -24.90 -3.32
C GLY A 215 -9.59 -23.99 -2.31
N ASN A 216 -10.59 -24.47 -1.64
CA ASN A 216 -11.16 -23.76 -0.47
C ASN A 216 -10.06 -23.56 0.57
N TRP A 217 -9.58 -22.31 0.75
CA TRP A 217 -8.77 -21.88 1.87
C TRP A 217 -9.67 -21.42 3.00
#